data_8c2b46c679a85eeae44ec36b7b789bb1
#
_entry.id   8c2b46c679a85eeae44ec36b7b789bb1
#
_cell.length_a   1.000
_cell.length_b   1.000
_cell.length_c   1.000
_cell.angle_alpha   90.00
_cell.angle_beta   90.00
_cell.angle_gamma   90.00
#
_symmetry.space_group_name_H-M   'P 1'
#
loop_
_entity.id
_entity.type
_entity.pdbx_description
1 polymer ?
#
loop_
_entity_poly.entity_id
_entity_poly.type
_entity_poly.pdbx_seq_one_letter_code
_entity_poly.pdbx_strand_id
1 'polypeptide(L)'
;MQRFNINWTAKALVNQMEKGKVNYDNAVQRNLVWDVEKKSLLIHSMIYGYAIPAMYFTRDESGVYDSLDGKQRSNTISEYLHDEFALSTDTPAVVDDNGCVEDVSGLYFSQLPEWAQDKIKDYNLTIYYYEGMTEAEVREFFRRLNNGKPLSAIELTRANVPSLTIFQQLAKHKAIQFVVSEAGRKRFTDEMIAMQLYQLITEESPDFSTKPFREWASKVEVDSEVLDTINAGLDAYSVFARSLMDVNNKVLRTVKGRTHFISCAYYCCLAVQYDVSQDEINRTLVEFFSGHPSTSPEYNHTVSAGSAKPTSVQTRRDVMRSLLPATDEVEEPDPEEVGFDDIDDPEQFEEE
;
A
#
# COMPACT_ATOMS: atom_id res chain seq x y z
N MET A 1 -5.17 -18.97 20.69
CA MET A 1 -3.88 -18.25 20.73
C MET A 1 -3.09 -18.67 21.97
N GLN A 2 -1.86 -19.16 21.81
CA GLN A 2 -0.89 -19.44 22.89
C GLN A 2 0.36 -18.60 22.65
N ARG A 3 0.97 -18.06 23.71
CA ARG A 3 2.20 -17.25 23.65
C ARG A 3 3.39 -18.04 24.17
N PHE A 4 4.48 -17.97 23.45
CA PHE A 4 5.76 -18.55 23.80
C PHE A 4 6.88 -17.49 23.69
N ASN A 5 8.04 -17.78 24.27
CA ASN A 5 9.23 -16.98 24.07
C ASN A 5 10.43 -17.88 23.78
N ILE A 6 11.35 -17.36 22.99
CA ILE A 6 12.63 -17.98 22.68
C ILE A 6 13.68 -16.87 22.55
N ASN A 7 14.90 -17.18 22.94
CA ASN A 7 16.03 -16.30 22.70
C ASN A 7 16.88 -16.89 21.59
N TRP A 8 17.08 -16.11 20.53
CA TRP A 8 18.02 -16.45 19.48
C TRP A 8 19.19 -15.47 19.49
N THR A 9 20.39 -15.99 19.25
CA THR A 9 21.50 -15.09 18.89
C THR A 9 21.22 -14.49 17.50
N ALA A 10 21.82 -13.34 17.21
CA ALA A 10 21.69 -12.72 15.87
C ALA A 10 22.07 -13.70 14.76
N LYS A 11 23.17 -14.46 14.95
CA LYS A 11 23.58 -15.53 14.04
C LYS A 11 22.50 -16.62 13.88
N ALA A 12 21.86 -17.03 14.97
CA ALA A 12 20.79 -18.03 14.92
C ALA A 12 19.57 -17.52 14.17
N LEU A 13 19.18 -16.26 14.35
CA LEU A 13 18.08 -15.63 13.60
C LEU A 13 18.39 -15.66 12.10
N VAL A 14 19.58 -15.21 11.69
CA VAL A 14 19.97 -15.19 10.27
C VAL A 14 19.97 -16.59 9.66
N ASN A 15 20.51 -17.59 10.38
CA ASN A 15 20.45 -18.99 9.94
C ASN A 15 19.00 -19.50 9.78
N GLN A 16 18.03 -19.05 10.60
CA GLN A 16 16.62 -19.41 10.41
C GLN A 16 16.00 -18.72 9.20
N MET A 17 16.41 -17.47 8.92
CA MET A 17 16.00 -16.75 7.72
C MET A 17 16.50 -17.46 6.44
N GLU A 18 17.77 -17.82 6.38
CA GLU A 18 18.39 -18.55 5.26
C GLU A 18 17.73 -19.92 4.99
N LYS A 19 17.29 -20.59 6.04
CA LYS A 19 16.57 -21.87 5.94
C LYS A 19 15.09 -21.70 5.53
N GLY A 20 14.65 -20.47 5.27
CA GLY A 20 13.24 -20.17 4.97
C GLY A 20 12.27 -20.47 6.14
N LYS A 21 12.78 -20.50 7.38
CA LYS A 21 11.97 -20.72 8.58
C LYS A 21 11.43 -19.43 9.18
N VAL A 22 11.83 -18.27 8.66
CA VAL A 22 11.30 -16.96 9.05
C VAL A 22 10.81 -16.26 7.80
N ASN A 23 9.53 -15.89 7.79
CA ASN A 23 8.87 -15.22 6.69
C ASN A 23 8.53 -13.78 7.07
N TYR A 24 8.69 -12.85 6.13
CA TYR A 24 8.43 -11.41 6.28
C TYR A 24 7.38 -10.88 5.30
N ASP A 25 6.75 -11.74 4.50
CA ASP A 25 5.79 -11.36 3.46
C ASP A 25 4.36 -11.18 3.98
N ASN A 26 4.22 -10.89 5.27
CA ASN A 26 2.91 -10.61 5.85
C ASN A 26 2.34 -9.32 5.24
N ALA A 27 1.12 -9.39 4.71
CA ALA A 27 0.41 -8.31 4.03
C ALA A 27 0.25 -7.03 4.87
N VAL A 28 0.30 -7.12 6.18
CA VAL A 28 0.09 -6.00 7.12
C VAL A 28 1.37 -5.21 7.39
N GLN A 29 2.56 -5.76 7.09
CA GLN A 29 3.84 -5.14 7.44
C GLN A 29 4.31 -4.10 6.41
N ARG A 30 5.16 -3.16 6.89
CA ARG A 30 5.82 -2.15 6.07
C ARG A 30 6.88 -2.77 5.16
N ASN A 31 7.09 -2.15 4.00
CA ASN A 31 8.30 -2.38 3.22
C ASN A 31 9.54 -1.92 3.98
N LEU A 32 10.72 -2.42 3.59
CA LEU A 32 11.98 -1.99 4.16
C LEU A 32 12.21 -0.50 3.86
N VAL A 33 12.30 0.33 4.92
CA VAL A 33 12.34 1.80 4.81
C VAL A 33 13.46 2.44 5.65
N TRP A 34 14.23 1.63 6.38
CA TRP A 34 15.33 2.17 7.18
C TRP A 34 16.45 2.66 6.27
N ASP A 35 16.90 3.89 6.53
CA ASP A 35 18.13 4.45 5.99
C ASP A 35 19.38 3.82 6.65
N VAL A 36 20.53 4.09 6.10
CA VAL A 36 21.79 3.53 6.60
C VAL A 36 22.10 3.99 8.02
N GLU A 37 21.69 5.20 8.39
CA GLU A 37 21.89 5.76 9.74
C GLU A 37 21.16 4.93 10.78
N LYS A 38 19.88 4.62 10.57
CA LYS A 38 19.08 3.77 11.49
C LYS A 38 19.58 2.34 11.55
N LYS A 39 19.98 1.78 10.41
CA LYS A 39 20.61 0.45 10.36
C LYS A 39 21.88 0.44 11.20
N SER A 40 22.73 1.43 11.02
CA SER A 40 24.00 1.57 11.75
C SER A 40 23.80 1.73 13.25
N LEU A 41 22.81 2.51 13.69
CA LEU A 41 22.47 2.66 15.12
C LEU A 41 21.99 1.34 15.74
N LEU A 42 21.31 0.48 15.00
CA LEU A 42 20.95 -0.86 15.49
C LEU A 42 22.21 -1.69 15.72
N ILE A 43 23.10 -1.77 14.74
CA ILE A 43 24.35 -2.53 14.82
C ILE A 43 25.24 -1.99 15.95
N HIS A 44 25.39 -0.68 16.04
CA HIS A 44 26.11 -0.04 17.14
C HIS A 44 25.51 -0.41 18.51
N SER A 45 24.17 -0.45 18.62
CA SER A 45 23.49 -0.86 19.85
C SER A 45 23.81 -2.32 20.23
N MET A 46 23.99 -3.21 19.25
CA MET A 46 24.37 -4.60 19.50
C MET A 46 25.80 -4.70 20.03
N ILE A 47 26.74 -3.93 19.47
CA ILE A 47 28.14 -3.90 19.95
C ILE A 47 28.22 -3.39 21.40
N TYR A 48 27.44 -2.33 21.71
CA TYR A 48 27.39 -1.75 23.05
C TYR A 48 26.58 -2.56 24.08
N GLY A 49 25.79 -3.54 23.62
CA GLY A 49 24.89 -4.31 24.48
C GLY A 49 23.64 -3.54 24.92
N TYR A 50 23.25 -2.47 24.22
CA TYR A 50 22.00 -1.77 24.49
C TYR A 50 20.80 -2.68 24.18
N ALA A 51 19.76 -2.57 25.00
CA ALA A 51 18.55 -3.37 24.82
C ALA A 51 17.86 -3.05 23.49
N ILE A 52 17.64 -4.08 22.68
CA ILE A 52 16.84 -4.02 21.46
C ILE A 52 15.42 -4.49 21.80
N PRO A 53 14.36 -3.77 21.34
CA PRO A 53 12.99 -4.21 21.56
C PRO A 53 12.75 -5.62 21.06
N ALA A 54 11.98 -6.42 21.81
CA ALA A 54 11.63 -7.78 21.44
C ALA A 54 10.99 -7.86 20.07
N MET A 55 11.19 -8.97 19.37
CA MET A 55 10.56 -9.28 18.08
C MET A 55 9.34 -10.17 18.30
N TYR A 56 8.35 -10.07 17.42
CA TYR A 56 7.09 -10.78 17.54
C TYR A 56 6.76 -11.52 16.26
N PHE A 57 6.37 -12.79 16.40
CA PHE A 57 6.04 -13.68 15.29
C PHE A 57 4.75 -14.46 15.56
N THR A 58 4.10 -14.94 14.52
CA THR A 58 3.26 -16.14 14.60
C THR A 58 4.08 -17.35 14.19
N ARG A 59 3.70 -18.53 14.64
CA ARG A 59 4.30 -19.79 14.22
C ARG A 59 3.19 -20.72 13.73
N ASP A 60 3.34 -21.23 12.53
CA ASP A 60 2.44 -22.18 11.94
C ASP A 60 2.74 -23.64 12.35
N GLU A 61 1.89 -24.57 11.91
CA GLU A 61 2.05 -26.00 12.19
C GLU A 61 3.30 -26.61 11.51
N SER A 62 3.81 -25.99 10.44
CA SER A 62 5.06 -26.40 9.76
C SER A 62 6.31 -25.90 10.46
N GLY A 63 6.16 -25.09 11.51
CA GLY A 63 7.23 -24.51 12.28
C GLY A 63 7.86 -23.26 11.66
N VAL A 64 7.19 -22.63 10.69
CA VAL A 64 7.59 -21.36 10.06
C VAL A 64 7.11 -20.20 10.93
N TYR A 65 7.96 -19.22 11.09
CA TYR A 65 7.71 -18.00 11.86
C TYR A 65 7.37 -16.86 10.91
N ASP A 66 6.12 -16.37 10.95
CA ASP A 66 5.69 -15.17 10.24
C ASP A 66 5.84 -13.95 11.14
N SER A 67 6.57 -12.94 10.66
CA SER A 67 6.87 -11.75 11.45
C SER A 67 5.64 -10.87 11.66
N LEU A 68 5.36 -10.51 12.91
CA LEU A 68 4.39 -9.48 13.31
C LEU A 68 5.07 -8.14 13.57
N ASP A 69 6.26 -8.15 14.20
CA ASP A 69 7.14 -6.98 14.35
C ASP A 69 8.59 -7.46 14.45
N GLY A 70 9.48 -6.70 13.86
CA GLY A 70 10.92 -6.99 13.83
C GLY A 70 11.53 -7.08 12.45
N LYS A 71 10.72 -7.02 11.35
CA LYS A 71 11.18 -7.13 9.96
C LYS A 71 12.38 -6.23 9.65
N GLN A 72 12.32 -4.94 10.01
CA GLN A 72 13.42 -4.00 9.76
C GLN A 72 14.70 -4.42 10.50
N ARG A 73 14.57 -4.80 11.76
CA ARG A 73 15.68 -5.21 12.61
C ARG A 73 16.32 -6.49 12.12
N SER A 74 15.52 -7.52 11.88
CA SER A 74 16.01 -8.81 11.37
C SER A 74 16.72 -8.66 10.03
N ASN A 75 16.14 -7.88 9.11
CA ASN A 75 16.72 -7.65 7.79
C ASN A 75 18.04 -6.88 7.89
N THR A 76 18.09 -5.83 8.72
CA THR A 76 19.33 -5.08 8.98
C THR A 76 20.44 -5.97 9.53
N ILE A 77 20.10 -6.85 10.49
CA ILE A 77 21.08 -7.79 11.04
C ILE A 77 21.58 -8.75 9.97
N SER A 78 20.67 -9.30 9.15
CA SER A 78 21.03 -10.19 8.05
C SER A 78 21.90 -9.50 7.00
N GLU A 79 21.48 -8.35 6.51
CA GLU A 79 22.23 -7.56 5.52
C GLU A 79 23.63 -7.20 6.01
N TYR A 80 23.77 -6.84 7.30
CA TYR A 80 25.07 -6.49 7.85
C TYR A 80 25.99 -7.70 8.00
N LEU A 81 25.49 -8.82 8.52
CA LEU A 81 26.27 -10.06 8.64
C LEU A 81 26.71 -10.63 7.29
N HIS A 82 26.06 -10.25 6.18
CA HIS A 82 26.42 -10.61 4.81
C HIS A 82 27.23 -9.54 4.06
N ASP A 83 27.74 -8.52 4.75
CA ASP A 83 28.48 -7.41 4.13
C ASP A 83 27.68 -6.65 3.04
N GLU A 84 26.38 -6.55 3.17
CA GLU A 84 25.55 -5.87 2.16
C GLU A 84 25.54 -4.34 2.32
N PHE A 85 25.93 -3.81 3.48
CA PHE A 85 26.13 -2.38 3.68
C PHE A 85 27.24 -2.10 4.69
N ALA A 86 27.87 -0.93 4.56
CA ALA A 86 28.80 -0.37 5.54
C ALA A 86 28.04 0.49 6.57
N LEU A 87 28.56 0.57 7.78
CA LEU A 87 28.05 1.51 8.79
C LEU A 87 28.14 2.95 8.26
N SER A 88 27.17 3.79 8.66
CA SER A 88 27.21 5.23 8.35
C SER A 88 28.49 5.88 8.89
N THR A 89 29.00 6.87 8.16
CA THR A 89 30.13 7.68 8.60
C THR A 89 29.85 8.45 9.89
N ASP A 90 28.58 8.61 10.26
CA ASP A 90 28.15 9.26 11.50
C ASP A 90 27.97 8.23 12.66
N THR A 91 28.34 6.97 12.45
CA THR A 91 28.26 5.94 13.50
C THR A 91 29.27 6.26 14.59
N PRO A 92 28.83 6.36 15.87
CA PRO A 92 29.77 6.65 16.97
C PRO A 92 30.82 5.53 17.10
N ALA A 93 32.01 5.92 17.55
CA ALA A 93 33.04 4.97 17.91
C ALA A 93 32.58 4.05 19.06
N VAL A 94 33.10 2.84 19.11
CA VAL A 94 32.80 1.85 20.13
C VAL A 94 34.01 1.67 21.07
N VAL A 95 33.76 1.14 22.27
CA VAL A 95 34.82 0.88 23.25
C VAL A 95 34.88 -0.61 23.50
N ASP A 96 36.08 -1.19 23.41
CA ASP A 96 36.29 -2.59 23.74
C ASP A 96 36.29 -2.86 25.27
N ASP A 97 36.39 -4.12 25.67
CA ASP A 97 36.36 -4.49 27.06
C ASP A 97 37.65 -4.03 27.84
N ASN A 98 38.69 -3.58 27.14
CA ASN A 98 39.93 -3.03 27.70
C ASN A 98 39.90 -1.49 27.76
N GLY A 99 38.84 -0.86 27.30
CA GLY A 99 38.69 0.59 27.25
C GLY A 99 39.31 1.25 26.01
N CYS A 100 39.74 0.49 25.01
CA CYS A 100 40.24 1.05 23.75
C CYS A 100 39.08 1.53 22.88
N VAL A 101 39.23 2.74 22.32
CA VAL A 101 38.24 3.34 21.43
C VAL A 101 38.52 2.90 19.99
N GLU A 102 37.53 2.33 19.35
CA GLU A 102 37.59 1.84 17.98
C GLU A 102 36.59 2.61 17.11
N ASP A 103 37.07 3.19 16.02
CA ASP A 103 36.22 3.80 15.00
C ASP A 103 35.69 2.70 14.07
N VAL A 104 34.38 2.50 14.10
CA VAL A 104 33.67 1.51 13.26
C VAL A 104 32.90 2.16 12.11
N SER A 105 32.97 3.48 11.98
CA SER A 105 32.28 4.22 10.92
C SER A 105 32.76 3.79 9.53
N GLY A 106 31.82 3.62 8.59
CA GLY A 106 32.13 3.19 7.22
C GLY A 106 32.60 1.74 7.05
N LEU A 107 32.64 0.94 8.13
CA LEU A 107 33.11 -0.45 8.06
C LEU A 107 31.97 -1.42 7.71
N TYR A 108 32.28 -2.40 6.89
CA TYR A 108 31.48 -3.60 6.70
C TYR A 108 31.71 -4.57 7.87
N PHE A 109 30.82 -5.55 8.02
CA PHE A 109 30.90 -6.53 9.10
C PHE A 109 32.25 -7.28 9.12
N SER A 110 32.74 -7.73 7.95
CA SER A 110 34.02 -8.43 7.82
C SER A 110 35.25 -7.58 8.17
N GLN A 111 35.09 -6.26 8.18
CA GLN A 111 36.16 -5.30 8.48
C GLN A 111 36.22 -4.93 9.98
N LEU A 112 35.18 -5.27 10.76
CA LEU A 112 35.17 -5.01 12.18
C LEU A 112 36.22 -5.84 12.93
N PRO A 113 36.74 -5.36 14.05
CA PRO A 113 37.52 -6.17 14.96
C PRO A 113 36.76 -7.44 15.42
N GLU A 114 37.44 -8.55 15.56
CA GLU A 114 36.85 -9.87 15.88
C GLU A 114 35.91 -9.81 17.10
N TRP A 115 36.31 -9.10 18.16
CA TRP A 115 35.50 -8.93 19.36
C TRP A 115 34.14 -8.24 19.04
N ALA A 116 34.13 -7.25 18.16
CA ALA A 116 32.90 -6.56 17.76
C ALA A 116 32.01 -7.44 16.87
N GLN A 117 32.63 -8.21 15.98
CA GLN A 117 31.91 -9.22 15.18
C GLN A 117 31.23 -10.26 16.09
N ASP A 118 31.94 -10.74 17.11
CA ASP A 118 31.39 -11.73 18.03
C ASP A 118 30.28 -11.15 18.92
N LYS A 119 30.42 -9.90 19.40
CA LYS A 119 29.33 -9.20 20.11
C LYS A 119 28.06 -9.10 19.27
N ILE A 120 28.19 -8.87 17.97
CA ILE A 120 27.04 -8.84 17.05
C ILE A 120 26.46 -10.24 16.85
N LYS A 121 27.28 -11.24 16.51
CA LYS A 121 26.84 -12.63 16.26
C LYS A 121 26.12 -13.24 17.45
N ASP A 122 26.65 -13.00 18.65
CA ASP A 122 26.19 -13.59 19.89
C ASP A 122 25.16 -12.73 20.62
N TYR A 123 24.81 -11.56 20.05
CA TYR A 123 23.80 -10.69 20.65
C TYR A 123 22.47 -11.44 20.79
N ASN A 124 21.94 -11.50 22.02
CA ASN A 124 20.71 -12.21 22.34
C ASN A 124 19.47 -11.36 21.97
N LEU A 125 18.67 -11.86 21.07
CA LEU A 125 17.40 -11.30 20.61
C LEU A 125 16.25 -12.00 21.34
N THR A 126 15.44 -11.24 22.06
CA THR A 126 14.21 -11.76 22.68
C THR A 126 13.11 -11.85 21.61
N ILE A 127 12.58 -13.04 21.43
CA ILE A 127 11.53 -13.33 20.44
C ILE A 127 10.32 -13.89 21.18
N TYR A 128 9.17 -13.27 20.96
CA TYR A 128 7.88 -13.81 21.32
C TYR A 128 7.20 -14.36 20.09
N TYR A 129 6.63 -15.55 20.19
CA TYR A 129 5.81 -16.07 19.11
C TYR A 129 4.49 -16.62 19.63
N TYR A 130 3.53 -16.67 18.73
CA TYR A 130 2.16 -17.05 19.01
C TYR A 130 1.72 -18.17 18.06
N GLU A 131 1.04 -19.17 18.60
CA GLU A 131 0.45 -20.27 17.85
C GLU A 131 -1.09 -20.19 17.91
N GLY A 132 -1.77 -20.60 16.84
CA GLY A 132 -3.21 -20.62 16.76
C GLY A 132 -3.88 -19.23 16.76
N MET A 133 -3.21 -18.21 16.21
CA MET A 133 -3.83 -16.90 15.98
C MET A 133 -4.68 -16.91 14.71
N THR A 134 -5.89 -16.38 14.83
CA THR A 134 -6.71 -16.03 13.67
C THR A 134 -6.20 -14.74 13.02
N GLU A 135 -6.54 -14.51 11.74
CA GLU A 135 -6.18 -13.26 11.07
C GLU A 135 -6.69 -12.00 11.79
N ALA A 136 -7.87 -12.08 12.40
CA ALA A 136 -8.43 -10.97 13.18
C ALA A 136 -7.58 -10.67 14.42
N GLU A 137 -7.10 -11.69 15.11
CA GLU A 137 -6.20 -11.55 16.26
C GLU A 137 -4.84 -11.02 15.83
N VAL A 138 -4.31 -11.45 14.68
CA VAL A 138 -3.06 -10.91 14.10
C VAL A 138 -3.19 -9.42 13.83
N ARG A 139 -4.28 -8.98 13.17
CA ARG A 139 -4.54 -7.55 12.91
C ARG A 139 -4.65 -6.74 14.19
N GLU A 140 -5.39 -7.24 15.18
CA GLU A 140 -5.56 -6.55 16.47
C GLU A 140 -4.24 -6.48 17.26
N PHE A 141 -3.44 -7.55 17.23
CA PHE A 141 -2.14 -7.58 17.88
C PHE A 141 -1.18 -6.56 17.23
N PHE A 142 -1.13 -6.52 15.90
CA PHE A 142 -0.33 -5.55 15.16
C PHE A 142 -0.74 -4.11 15.49
N ARG A 143 -2.05 -3.84 15.58
CA ARG A 143 -2.58 -2.53 15.97
C ARG A 143 -2.10 -2.13 17.37
N ARG A 144 -2.09 -3.07 18.32
CA ARG A 144 -1.66 -2.82 19.71
C ARG A 144 -0.15 -2.62 19.83
N LEU A 145 0.66 -3.40 19.14
CA LEU A 145 2.12 -3.25 19.12
C LEU A 145 2.54 -1.86 18.60
N ASN A 146 1.86 -1.37 17.59
CA ASN A 146 2.17 -0.08 16.98
C ASN A 146 1.49 1.12 17.67
N ASN A 147 0.77 0.90 18.75
CA ASN A 147 0.09 1.97 19.49
C ASN A 147 1.06 3.01 20.09
N GLY A 148 2.34 2.66 20.24
CA GLY A 148 3.43 3.58 20.65
C GLY A 148 4.05 4.41 19.52
N LYS A 149 3.86 3.97 18.25
CA LYS A 149 4.17 4.74 17.03
C LYS A 149 2.92 4.68 16.17
N PRO A 150 2.17 5.77 16.05
CA PRO A 150 0.94 5.76 15.27
C PRO A 150 1.24 5.29 13.85
N LEU A 151 0.49 4.29 13.40
CA LEU A 151 0.50 3.89 11.99
C LEU A 151 0.12 5.10 11.15
N SER A 152 0.76 5.27 10.01
CA SER A 152 0.32 6.25 9.02
C SER A 152 -1.13 5.94 8.60
N ALA A 153 -1.81 6.95 8.07
CA ALA A 153 -3.19 6.79 7.62
C ALA A 153 -3.35 5.62 6.63
N ILE A 154 -2.38 5.44 5.73
CA ILE A 154 -2.36 4.35 4.75
C ILE A 154 -2.21 2.99 5.45
N GLU A 155 -1.30 2.87 6.40
CA GLU A 155 -1.08 1.61 7.14
C GLU A 155 -2.29 1.22 7.99
N LEU A 156 -2.96 2.21 8.59
CA LEU A 156 -4.21 1.99 9.31
C LEU A 156 -5.34 1.52 8.38
N THR A 157 -5.42 2.08 7.17
CA THR A 157 -6.40 1.64 6.17
C THR A 157 -6.11 0.19 5.77
N ARG A 158 -4.89 -0.13 5.36
CA ARG A 158 -4.47 -1.48 4.96
C ARG A 158 -4.76 -2.54 6.02
N ALA A 159 -4.51 -2.22 7.29
CA ALA A 159 -4.76 -3.14 8.40
C ALA A 159 -6.24 -3.54 8.58
N ASN A 160 -7.16 -2.80 7.96
CA ASN A 160 -8.60 -3.00 8.11
C ASN A 160 -9.30 -3.48 6.82
N VAL A 161 -8.59 -3.61 5.68
CA VAL A 161 -9.18 -4.02 4.40
C VAL A 161 -9.28 -5.55 4.31
N PRO A 162 -10.49 -6.14 4.25
CA PRO A 162 -10.64 -7.60 4.14
C PRO A 162 -10.05 -8.16 2.85
N SER A 163 -10.25 -7.44 1.74
CA SER A 163 -9.81 -7.84 0.39
C SER A 163 -8.47 -7.22 -0.02
N LEU A 164 -7.56 -6.96 0.93
CA LEU A 164 -6.28 -6.27 0.67
C LEU A 164 -5.46 -6.92 -0.45
N THR A 165 -5.41 -8.25 -0.50
CA THR A 165 -4.66 -8.98 -1.53
C THR A 165 -5.12 -8.69 -2.95
N ILE A 166 -6.41 -8.44 -3.15
CA ILE A 166 -6.97 -8.08 -4.47
C ILE A 166 -6.46 -6.69 -4.88
N PHE A 167 -6.51 -5.71 -3.97
CA PHE A 167 -5.98 -4.37 -4.25
C PHE A 167 -4.46 -4.37 -4.44
N GLN A 168 -3.73 -5.26 -3.78
CA GLN A 168 -2.31 -5.48 -4.02
C GLN A 168 -2.02 -6.03 -5.42
N GLN A 169 -2.89 -6.90 -5.94
CA GLN A 169 -2.79 -7.38 -7.32
C GLN A 169 -3.09 -6.27 -8.31
N LEU A 170 -4.17 -5.54 -8.10
CA LEU A 170 -4.53 -4.39 -8.95
C LEU A 170 -3.43 -3.31 -8.94
N ALA A 171 -2.83 -3.04 -7.79
CA ALA A 171 -1.71 -2.10 -7.65
C ALA A 171 -0.48 -2.47 -8.50
N LYS A 172 -0.31 -3.75 -8.85
CA LYS A 172 0.77 -4.21 -9.75
C LYS A 172 0.53 -3.90 -11.21
N HIS A 173 -0.66 -3.39 -11.57
CA HIS A 173 -0.95 -3.03 -12.95
C HIS A 173 0.07 -2.00 -13.48
N LYS A 174 0.54 -2.20 -14.72
CA LYS A 174 1.61 -1.38 -15.35
C LYS A 174 1.34 0.12 -15.33
N ALA A 175 0.07 0.54 -15.47
CA ALA A 175 -0.33 1.95 -15.42
C ALA A 175 -0.06 2.56 -14.03
N ILE A 176 -0.44 1.87 -12.97
CA ILE A 176 -0.22 2.32 -11.57
C ILE A 176 1.29 2.35 -11.28
N GLN A 177 2.01 1.29 -11.67
CA GLN A 177 3.45 1.22 -11.48
C GLN A 177 4.23 2.29 -12.27
N PHE A 178 3.70 2.74 -13.40
CA PHE A 178 4.29 3.81 -14.21
C PHE A 178 4.18 5.19 -13.54
N VAL A 179 3.13 5.45 -12.79
CA VAL A 179 2.89 6.77 -12.14
C VAL A 179 3.40 6.83 -10.71
N VAL A 180 3.54 5.70 -10.04
CA VAL A 180 4.00 5.66 -8.63
C VAL A 180 5.50 5.44 -8.58
N SER A 181 6.21 6.35 -7.90
CA SER A 181 7.65 6.22 -7.67
C SER A 181 7.97 5.05 -6.73
N GLU A 182 9.21 4.59 -6.72
CA GLU A 182 9.68 3.56 -5.79
C GLU A 182 9.42 3.96 -4.32
N ALA A 183 9.72 5.22 -3.96
CA ALA A 183 9.43 5.74 -2.63
C ALA A 183 7.93 5.74 -2.30
N GLY A 184 7.07 6.00 -3.31
CA GLY A 184 5.61 5.89 -3.18
C GLY A 184 5.16 4.45 -2.93
N ARG A 185 5.71 3.49 -3.68
CA ARG A 185 5.43 2.06 -3.48
C ARG A 185 5.86 1.57 -2.10
N LYS A 186 7.02 1.98 -1.63
CA LYS A 186 7.46 1.68 -0.24
C LYS A 186 6.48 2.20 0.82
N ARG A 187 5.65 3.19 0.48
CA ARG A 187 4.60 3.76 1.35
C ARG A 187 3.19 3.32 0.96
N PHE A 188 3.04 2.31 0.11
CA PHE A 188 1.76 1.75 -0.33
C PHE A 188 0.84 2.75 -1.06
N THR A 189 1.43 3.74 -1.73
CA THR A 189 0.67 4.74 -2.52
C THR A 189 -0.04 4.08 -3.71
N ASP A 190 0.56 3.07 -4.31
CA ASP A 190 0.01 2.26 -5.39
C ASP A 190 -1.26 1.50 -4.95
N GLU A 191 -1.23 0.84 -3.79
CA GLU A 191 -2.41 0.17 -3.24
C GLU A 191 -3.53 1.17 -2.89
N MET A 192 -3.16 2.34 -2.35
CA MET A 192 -4.12 3.40 -2.06
C MET A 192 -4.78 3.92 -3.35
N ILE A 193 -4.03 4.06 -4.44
CA ILE A 193 -4.58 4.46 -5.74
C ILE A 193 -5.55 3.39 -6.26
N ALA A 194 -5.21 2.12 -6.16
CA ALA A 194 -6.07 1.02 -6.56
C ALA A 194 -7.42 1.05 -5.81
N MET A 195 -7.38 1.23 -4.49
CA MET A 195 -8.58 1.35 -3.66
C MET A 195 -9.39 2.62 -3.99
N GLN A 196 -8.72 3.76 -4.22
CA GLN A 196 -9.40 5.02 -4.58
C GLN A 196 -10.09 4.93 -5.94
N LEU A 197 -9.47 4.26 -6.91
CA LEU A 197 -10.08 4.06 -8.22
C LEU A 197 -11.31 3.14 -8.11
N TYR A 198 -11.22 2.09 -7.31
CA TYR A 198 -12.35 1.20 -7.06
C TYR A 198 -13.51 1.95 -6.40
N GLN A 199 -13.24 2.72 -5.33
CA GLN A 199 -14.28 3.54 -4.67
C GLN A 199 -14.90 4.56 -5.64
N LEU A 200 -14.10 5.18 -6.50
CA LEU A 200 -14.59 6.19 -7.45
C LEU A 200 -15.59 5.61 -8.46
N ILE A 201 -15.46 4.32 -8.77
CA ILE A 201 -16.34 3.62 -9.71
C ILE A 201 -17.61 3.10 -9.02
N THR A 202 -17.47 2.56 -7.80
CA THR A 202 -18.57 1.86 -7.12
C THR A 202 -19.44 2.74 -6.24
N GLU A 203 -18.91 3.85 -5.73
CA GLU A 203 -19.68 4.68 -4.79
C GLU A 203 -20.34 5.88 -5.50
N GLU A 204 -21.58 6.18 -5.12
CA GLU A 204 -22.26 7.39 -5.58
C GLU A 204 -21.58 8.67 -5.08
N SER A 205 -21.12 8.64 -3.83
CA SER A 205 -20.49 9.77 -3.15
C SER A 205 -19.10 9.39 -2.62
N PRO A 206 -18.11 9.26 -3.50
CA PRO A 206 -16.76 8.85 -3.11
C PRO A 206 -16.08 9.92 -2.25
N ASP A 207 -15.46 9.48 -1.15
CA ASP A 207 -14.73 10.36 -0.21
C ASP A 207 -13.34 9.79 0.07
N PHE A 208 -12.31 10.53 -0.33
CA PHE A 208 -10.91 10.15 -0.12
C PHE A 208 -10.32 10.72 1.18
N SER A 209 -11.16 11.36 2.01
CA SER A 209 -10.75 11.83 3.34
C SER A 209 -10.39 10.64 4.24
N THR A 210 -9.38 10.78 5.05
CA THR A 210 -8.72 9.68 5.77
C THR A 210 -9.67 8.77 6.56
N LYS A 211 -10.59 9.34 7.33
CA LYS A 211 -11.49 8.56 8.19
C LYS A 211 -12.62 7.90 7.39
N PRO A 212 -13.41 8.62 6.57
CA PRO A 212 -14.45 8.02 5.74
C PRO A 212 -13.90 6.95 4.79
N PHE A 213 -12.75 7.22 4.14
CA PHE A 213 -12.11 6.25 3.25
C PHE A 213 -11.74 4.94 3.97
N ARG A 214 -11.21 5.03 5.19
CA ARG A 214 -10.88 3.84 6.00
C ARG A 214 -12.12 3.06 6.42
N GLU A 215 -13.19 3.75 6.80
CA GLU A 215 -14.48 3.13 7.16
C GLU A 215 -15.07 2.38 5.97
N TRP A 216 -15.06 2.97 4.79
CA TRP A 216 -15.44 2.32 3.54
C TRP A 216 -14.56 1.10 3.25
N ALA A 217 -13.24 1.28 3.25
CA ALA A 217 -12.28 0.23 2.92
C ALA A 217 -12.36 -0.99 3.87
N SER A 218 -12.82 -0.80 5.10
CA SER A 218 -13.02 -1.89 6.07
C SER A 218 -14.26 -2.76 5.79
N LYS A 219 -15.14 -2.33 4.90
CA LYS A 219 -16.41 -2.99 4.59
C LYS A 219 -16.55 -3.36 3.11
N VAL A 220 -15.59 -2.92 2.28
CA VAL A 220 -15.68 -3.10 0.84
C VAL A 220 -15.68 -4.58 0.46
N GLU A 221 -16.70 -4.98 -0.26
CA GLU A 221 -16.77 -6.24 -0.98
C GLU A 221 -16.33 -5.99 -2.42
N VAL A 222 -15.46 -6.83 -2.95
CA VAL A 222 -14.85 -6.58 -4.26
C VAL A 222 -15.54 -7.42 -5.31
N ASP A 223 -16.11 -6.74 -6.28
CA ASP A 223 -16.75 -7.32 -7.45
C ASP A 223 -15.72 -7.55 -8.58
N SER A 224 -15.72 -8.72 -9.17
CA SER A 224 -14.82 -9.11 -10.26
C SER A 224 -15.10 -8.35 -11.56
N GLU A 225 -16.35 -8.05 -11.89
CA GLU A 225 -16.71 -7.29 -13.10
C GLU A 225 -16.21 -5.84 -13.03
N VAL A 226 -16.28 -5.25 -11.84
CA VAL A 226 -15.69 -3.94 -11.57
C VAL A 226 -14.17 -3.96 -11.73
N LEU A 227 -13.52 -5.02 -11.25
CA LEU A 227 -12.06 -5.18 -11.42
C LEU A 227 -11.67 -5.33 -12.89
N ASP A 228 -12.42 -6.07 -13.67
CA ASP A 228 -12.19 -6.23 -15.12
C ASP A 228 -12.34 -4.89 -15.84
N THR A 229 -13.36 -4.12 -15.50
CA THR A 229 -13.54 -2.75 -15.99
C THR A 229 -12.35 -1.85 -15.64
N ILE A 230 -11.88 -1.92 -14.39
CA ILE A 230 -10.73 -1.14 -13.96
C ILE A 230 -9.47 -1.55 -14.71
N ASN A 231 -9.22 -2.84 -14.89
CA ASN A 231 -8.07 -3.33 -15.64
C ASN A 231 -8.10 -2.86 -17.10
N ALA A 232 -9.23 -2.97 -17.76
CA ALA A 232 -9.41 -2.48 -19.13
C ALA A 232 -9.17 -0.95 -19.23
N GLY A 233 -9.71 -0.16 -18.30
CA GLY A 233 -9.48 1.28 -18.25
C GLY A 233 -8.02 1.65 -17.99
N LEU A 234 -7.33 0.90 -17.11
CA LEU A 234 -5.90 1.07 -16.86
C LEU A 234 -5.04 0.69 -18.08
N ASP A 235 -5.47 -0.31 -18.86
CA ASP A 235 -4.84 -0.64 -20.12
C ASP A 235 -5.00 0.50 -21.15
N ALA A 236 -6.21 1.06 -21.29
CA ALA A 236 -6.47 2.22 -22.14
C ALA A 236 -5.64 3.43 -21.72
N TYR A 237 -5.55 3.72 -20.40
CA TYR A 237 -4.64 4.75 -19.90
C TYR A 237 -3.16 4.46 -20.25
N SER A 238 -2.73 3.20 -20.21
CA SER A 238 -1.35 2.85 -20.57
C SER A 238 -1.04 3.12 -22.03
N VAL A 239 -2.01 2.91 -22.93
CA VAL A 239 -1.88 3.25 -24.36
C VAL A 239 -1.82 4.78 -24.53
N PHE A 240 -2.74 5.50 -23.88
CA PHE A 240 -2.74 6.96 -23.87
C PHE A 240 -1.41 7.55 -23.36
N ALA A 241 -0.93 7.11 -22.20
CA ALA A 241 0.34 7.61 -21.65
C ALA A 241 1.53 7.32 -22.58
N ARG A 242 1.53 6.18 -23.25
CA ARG A 242 2.56 5.82 -24.24
C ARG A 242 2.51 6.72 -25.46
N SER A 243 1.33 7.10 -25.96
CA SER A 243 1.20 8.01 -27.10
C SER A 243 1.76 9.40 -26.83
N LEU A 244 1.89 9.78 -25.55
CA LEU A 244 2.47 11.07 -25.15
C LEU A 244 4.01 11.04 -25.02
N MET A 245 4.64 9.87 -24.98
CA MET A 245 6.09 9.75 -24.85
C MET A 245 6.74 10.38 -26.09
N ASP A 246 7.74 11.23 -25.83
CA ASP A 246 8.51 11.96 -26.86
C ASP A 246 7.70 12.95 -27.74
N VAL A 247 6.37 13.00 -27.56
CA VAL A 247 5.47 13.87 -28.34
C VAL A 247 4.96 15.03 -27.49
N ASN A 248 4.46 14.76 -26.27
CA ASN A 248 3.89 15.78 -25.39
C ASN A 248 4.28 15.57 -23.93
N ASN A 249 5.54 15.86 -23.60
CA ASN A 249 6.08 15.69 -22.26
C ASN A 249 5.40 16.57 -21.18
N LYS A 250 4.76 17.68 -21.57
CA LYS A 250 4.02 18.55 -20.62
C LYS A 250 2.75 17.84 -20.14
N VAL A 251 1.94 17.36 -21.06
CA VAL A 251 0.72 16.60 -20.72
C VAL A 251 1.08 15.33 -19.98
N LEU A 252 2.06 14.57 -20.44
CA LEU A 252 2.52 13.35 -19.77
C LEU A 252 2.89 13.59 -18.30
N ARG A 253 3.62 14.68 -18.02
CA ARG A 253 3.99 15.02 -16.63
C ARG A 253 2.77 15.35 -15.78
N THR A 254 1.78 16.04 -16.35
CA THR A 254 0.53 16.39 -15.66
C THR A 254 -0.27 15.13 -15.33
N VAL A 255 -0.56 14.28 -16.32
CA VAL A 255 -1.38 13.08 -16.13
C VAL A 255 -0.74 11.99 -15.29
N LYS A 256 0.58 12.04 -15.06
CA LYS A 256 1.28 11.19 -14.08
C LYS A 256 1.08 11.65 -12.63
N GLY A 257 0.63 12.87 -12.38
CA GLY A 257 0.29 13.32 -11.03
C GLY A 257 -0.86 12.50 -10.46
N ARG A 258 -0.75 12.05 -9.21
CA ARG A 258 -1.70 11.11 -8.57
C ARG A 258 -3.17 11.47 -8.79
N THR A 259 -3.55 12.73 -8.52
CA THR A 259 -4.94 13.19 -8.67
C THR A 259 -5.40 13.14 -10.11
N HIS A 260 -4.57 13.60 -11.04
CA HIS A 260 -4.85 13.56 -12.47
C HIS A 260 -4.89 12.14 -13.02
N PHE A 261 -3.97 11.28 -12.54
CA PHE A 261 -3.96 9.87 -12.90
C PHE A 261 -5.28 9.17 -12.57
N ILE A 262 -5.77 9.35 -11.34
CA ILE A 262 -7.03 8.75 -10.90
C ILE A 262 -8.20 9.24 -11.78
N SER A 263 -8.23 10.53 -12.10
CA SER A 263 -9.24 11.11 -12.99
C SER A 263 -9.16 10.56 -14.42
N CYS A 264 -7.96 10.47 -14.98
CA CYS A 264 -7.76 9.88 -16.33
C CYS A 264 -8.14 8.40 -16.35
N ALA A 265 -7.72 7.63 -15.33
CA ALA A 265 -8.05 6.21 -15.25
C ALA A 265 -9.56 5.99 -15.12
N TYR A 266 -10.25 6.80 -14.32
CA TYR A 266 -11.70 6.78 -14.22
C TYR A 266 -12.37 7.07 -15.57
N TYR A 267 -11.96 8.12 -16.28
CA TYR A 267 -12.46 8.41 -17.63
C TYR A 267 -12.24 7.21 -18.57
N CYS A 268 -11.05 6.62 -18.55
CA CYS A 268 -10.75 5.45 -19.39
C CYS A 268 -11.65 4.25 -19.04
N CYS A 269 -11.94 4.01 -17.75
CA CYS A 269 -12.87 2.95 -17.34
C CYS A 269 -14.26 3.16 -17.95
N LEU A 270 -14.80 4.38 -17.86
CA LEU A 270 -16.07 4.70 -18.45
C LEU A 270 -16.03 4.62 -19.99
N ALA A 271 -15.02 5.21 -20.61
CA ALA A 271 -14.87 5.21 -22.05
C ALA A 271 -14.85 3.78 -22.64
N VAL A 272 -14.17 2.84 -21.97
CA VAL A 272 -14.18 1.43 -22.37
C VAL A 272 -15.57 0.80 -22.20
N GLN A 273 -16.29 1.11 -21.13
CA GLN A 273 -17.67 0.62 -20.92
C GLN A 273 -18.64 1.13 -21.99
N TYR A 274 -18.41 2.33 -22.52
CA TYR A 274 -19.21 2.94 -23.59
C TYR A 274 -18.64 2.70 -24.99
N ASP A 275 -17.75 1.71 -25.16
CA ASP A 275 -17.12 1.33 -26.43
C ASP A 275 -16.43 2.51 -27.17
N VAL A 276 -15.95 3.52 -26.44
CA VAL A 276 -15.22 4.65 -27.02
C VAL A 276 -13.87 4.16 -27.55
N SER A 277 -13.56 4.51 -28.79
CA SER A 277 -12.31 4.10 -29.42
C SER A 277 -11.07 4.67 -28.71
N GLN A 278 -9.96 3.93 -28.74
CA GLN A 278 -8.71 4.37 -28.12
C GLN A 278 -8.19 5.72 -28.69
N ASP A 279 -8.41 5.96 -29.98
CA ASP A 279 -8.02 7.23 -30.62
C ASP A 279 -8.84 8.40 -30.07
N GLU A 280 -10.12 8.17 -29.82
CA GLU A 280 -11.01 9.16 -29.19
C GLU A 280 -10.59 9.42 -27.74
N ILE A 281 -10.30 8.37 -26.95
CA ILE A 281 -9.78 8.50 -25.59
C ILE A 281 -8.51 9.36 -25.59
N ASN A 282 -7.57 9.06 -26.48
CA ASN A 282 -6.32 9.79 -26.59
C ASN A 282 -6.55 11.26 -26.93
N ARG A 283 -7.41 11.54 -27.92
CA ARG A 283 -7.73 12.89 -28.38
C ARG A 283 -8.35 13.72 -27.24
N THR A 284 -9.39 13.19 -26.61
CA THR A 284 -10.13 13.88 -25.55
C THR A 284 -9.23 14.22 -24.36
N LEU A 285 -8.42 13.26 -23.89
CA LEU A 285 -7.51 13.50 -22.76
C LEU A 285 -6.37 14.45 -23.13
N VAL A 286 -5.83 14.39 -24.36
CA VAL A 286 -4.82 15.35 -24.82
C VAL A 286 -5.41 16.75 -24.88
N GLU A 287 -6.59 16.94 -25.45
CA GLU A 287 -7.27 18.22 -25.56
C GLU A 287 -7.53 18.82 -24.17
N PHE A 288 -8.13 18.04 -23.28
CA PHE A 288 -8.41 18.47 -21.90
C PHE A 288 -7.15 18.90 -21.16
N PHE A 289 -6.11 18.06 -21.12
CA PHE A 289 -4.90 18.35 -20.34
C PHE A 289 -3.91 19.28 -21.04
N SER A 290 -3.97 19.47 -22.35
CA SER A 290 -3.18 20.51 -23.04
C SER A 290 -3.64 21.90 -22.66
N GLY A 291 -4.93 22.10 -22.46
CA GLY A 291 -5.52 23.37 -22.00
C GLY A 291 -5.50 23.55 -20.47
N HIS A 292 -5.19 22.52 -19.70
CA HIS A 292 -5.17 22.60 -18.23
C HIS A 292 -4.14 23.64 -17.72
N PRO A 293 -4.46 24.51 -16.72
CA PRO A 293 -5.68 24.49 -15.90
C PRO A 293 -6.88 25.26 -16.51
N SER A 294 -6.74 25.89 -17.66
CA SER A 294 -7.75 26.80 -18.24
C SER A 294 -8.95 26.07 -18.83
N THR A 295 -8.80 24.82 -19.24
CA THR A 295 -9.86 24.03 -19.92
C THR A 295 -11.07 23.79 -19.02
N SER A 296 -10.83 23.60 -17.72
CA SER A 296 -11.89 23.45 -16.72
C SER A 296 -11.46 24.09 -15.39
N PRO A 297 -11.89 25.34 -15.12
CA PRO A 297 -11.64 25.99 -13.85
C PRO A 297 -12.17 25.19 -12.67
N GLU A 298 -13.32 24.57 -12.81
CA GLU A 298 -13.95 23.71 -11.79
C GLU A 298 -13.04 22.54 -11.41
N TYR A 299 -12.58 21.77 -12.40
CA TYR A 299 -11.62 20.69 -12.17
C TYR A 299 -10.34 21.20 -11.51
N ASN A 300 -9.80 22.31 -11.98
CA ASN A 300 -8.54 22.87 -11.47
C ASN A 300 -8.61 23.22 -9.98
N HIS A 301 -9.73 23.75 -9.49
CA HIS A 301 -9.92 24.06 -8.08
C HIS A 301 -9.86 22.83 -7.18
N THR A 302 -10.12 21.64 -7.73
CA THR A 302 -10.18 20.37 -6.96
C THR A 302 -8.87 19.62 -6.86
N VAL A 303 -7.84 20.03 -7.59
CA VAL A 303 -6.54 19.30 -7.65
C VAL A 303 -5.48 19.84 -6.69
N SER A 304 -5.82 20.86 -5.92
CA SER A 304 -4.95 21.50 -4.94
C SER A 304 -5.31 21.09 -3.49
N ALA A 305 -5.18 21.97 -2.53
CA ALA A 305 -5.53 21.74 -1.14
C ALA A 305 -7.01 21.30 -1.01
N GLY A 306 -7.26 20.20 -0.30
CA GLY A 306 -8.61 19.64 -0.14
C GLY A 306 -9.03 18.67 -1.25
N SER A 307 -8.11 18.24 -2.13
CA SER A 307 -8.38 17.32 -3.24
C SER A 307 -9.00 15.96 -2.83
N ALA A 308 -8.85 15.57 -1.57
CA ALA A 308 -9.42 14.34 -1.01
C ALA A 308 -10.88 14.50 -0.50
N LYS A 309 -11.38 15.73 -0.36
CA LYS A 309 -12.76 15.97 0.12
C LYS A 309 -13.80 15.44 -0.86
N PRO A 310 -14.97 14.98 -0.38
CA PRO A 310 -16.01 14.40 -1.24
C PRO A 310 -16.44 15.35 -2.35
N THR A 311 -16.65 16.64 -2.05
CA THR A 311 -17.00 17.64 -3.08
C THR A 311 -15.95 17.75 -4.18
N SER A 312 -14.66 17.77 -3.84
CA SER A 312 -13.58 17.83 -4.83
C SER A 312 -13.47 16.55 -5.65
N VAL A 313 -13.69 15.39 -5.02
CA VAL A 313 -13.68 14.09 -5.71
C VAL A 313 -14.85 14.00 -6.66
N GLN A 314 -16.06 14.39 -6.21
CA GLN A 314 -17.27 14.39 -7.02
C GLN A 314 -17.14 15.33 -8.22
N THR A 315 -16.71 16.56 -8.01
CA THR A 315 -16.52 17.52 -9.13
C THR A 315 -15.57 16.96 -10.20
N ARG A 316 -14.45 16.34 -9.82
CA ARG A 316 -13.54 15.71 -10.79
C ARG A 316 -14.19 14.56 -11.53
N ARG A 317 -14.96 13.74 -10.82
CA ARG A 317 -15.74 12.64 -11.40
C ARG A 317 -16.71 13.13 -12.46
N ASP A 318 -17.50 14.15 -12.12
CA ASP A 318 -18.53 14.71 -13.01
C ASP A 318 -17.90 15.36 -14.24
N VAL A 319 -16.83 16.13 -14.06
CA VAL A 319 -16.07 16.70 -15.18
C VAL A 319 -15.52 15.61 -16.10
N MET A 320 -14.92 14.55 -15.55
CA MET A 320 -14.41 13.45 -16.39
C MET A 320 -15.57 12.71 -17.12
N ARG A 321 -16.69 12.51 -16.46
CA ARG A 321 -17.88 11.89 -17.06
C ARG A 321 -18.45 12.75 -18.20
N SER A 322 -18.46 14.07 -18.04
CA SER A 322 -18.95 14.99 -19.09
C SER A 322 -18.09 15.03 -20.36
N LEU A 323 -16.89 14.45 -20.33
CA LEU A 323 -16.03 14.33 -21.51
C LEU A 323 -16.39 13.14 -22.41
N LEU A 324 -17.27 12.25 -21.95
CA LEU A 324 -17.75 11.16 -22.79
C LEU A 324 -18.57 11.72 -23.95
N PRO A 325 -18.50 11.11 -25.16
CA PRO A 325 -19.37 11.49 -26.25
C PRO A 325 -20.82 11.32 -25.83
N ALA A 326 -21.68 12.25 -26.23
CA ALA A 326 -23.10 12.10 -26.01
C ALA A 326 -23.55 10.79 -26.73
N THR A 327 -23.96 9.81 -25.95
CA THR A 327 -24.63 8.64 -26.50
C THR A 327 -25.99 9.10 -26.96
N ASP A 328 -26.28 8.94 -28.24
CA ASP A 328 -27.65 9.06 -28.73
C ASP A 328 -28.50 8.09 -27.90
N GLU A 329 -29.34 8.65 -27.07
CA GLU A 329 -30.44 8.07 -26.31
C GLU A 329 -30.35 6.57 -25.98
N VAL A 330 -29.79 6.26 -24.82
CA VAL A 330 -30.37 5.19 -24.02
C VAL A 330 -31.40 5.89 -23.12
N GLU A 331 -32.69 5.80 -23.52
CA GLU A 331 -33.79 6.14 -22.63
C GLU A 331 -33.55 5.42 -21.29
N GLU A 332 -33.43 6.21 -20.21
CA GLU A 332 -33.56 5.63 -18.86
C GLU A 332 -34.94 4.94 -18.85
N PRO A 333 -35.03 3.67 -18.44
CA PRO A 333 -36.34 3.02 -18.35
C PRO A 333 -37.18 3.86 -17.39
N ASP A 334 -38.36 4.27 -17.90
CA ASP A 334 -39.36 5.06 -17.17
C ASP A 334 -39.66 4.34 -15.85
N PRO A 335 -39.45 4.97 -14.67
CA PRO A 335 -39.77 4.34 -13.40
C PRO A 335 -41.24 3.93 -13.24
N GLU A 336 -42.11 4.34 -14.13
CA GLU A 336 -43.54 4.00 -14.10
C GLU A 336 -43.93 2.69 -14.82
N GLU A 337 -42.99 2.00 -15.54
CA GLU A 337 -43.29 0.72 -16.19
C GLU A 337 -43.01 -0.54 -15.35
N VAL A 338 -42.66 -0.41 -14.12
CA VAL A 338 -42.68 -1.55 -13.18
C VAL A 338 -44.09 -1.62 -12.59
N GLY A 339 -45.02 -2.17 -13.36
CA GLY A 339 -46.36 -2.50 -12.87
C GLY A 339 -46.23 -3.45 -11.68
N PHE A 340 -46.61 -2.94 -10.53
CA PHE A 340 -46.95 -3.79 -9.39
C PHE A 340 -48.26 -4.49 -9.77
N ASP A 341 -48.14 -5.67 -10.35
CA ASP A 341 -49.23 -6.61 -10.36
C ASP A 341 -49.57 -7.02 -8.93
N ASP A 342 -50.81 -6.85 -8.61
CA ASP A 342 -51.51 -7.13 -7.38
C ASP A 342 -50.98 -8.39 -6.65
N ILE A 343 -50.36 -8.23 -5.53
CA ILE A 343 -50.19 -9.31 -4.56
C ILE A 343 -51.37 -9.24 -3.61
N ASP A 344 -52.22 -10.24 -3.76
CA ASP A 344 -53.40 -10.53 -3.00
C ASP A 344 -53.29 -10.29 -1.50
N ASP A 345 -54.39 -9.75 -0.99
CA ASP A 345 -54.85 -9.55 0.38
C ASP A 345 -54.58 -10.76 1.31
N PRO A 346 -53.86 -10.60 2.43
CA PRO A 346 -53.67 -11.65 3.43
C PRO A 346 -54.76 -11.62 4.51
N GLU A 347 -56.03 -11.69 4.14
CA GLU A 347 -57.08 -12.03 5.09
C GLU A 347 -57.85 -13.30 4.64
N GLN A 348 -57.33 -14.47 5.01
CA GLN A 348 -58.11 -15.69 5.20
C GLN A 348 -57.17 -16.85 5.62
N PHE A 349 -56.93 -16.93 6.91
CA PHE A 349 -56.74 -18.21 7.64
C PHE A 349 -56.87 -17.94 9.14
N GLU A 350 -58.13 -17.78 9.58
CA GLU A 350 -58.53 -18.23 10.90
C GLU A 350 -59.29 -19.54 10.76
N GLU A 351 -59.04 -20.45 11.74
CA GLU A 351 -59.76 -21.63 12.13
C GLU A 351 -59.56 -22.92 11.28
N GLU A 352 -58.66 -23.81 11.77
CA GLU A 352 -58.97 -25.03 12.52
C GLU A 352 -57.71 -25.64 13.14
#